data_2678e9674a7dbd5b8e7833326b455a1b
#
_entry.id   2678e9674a7dbd5b8e7833326b455a1b
#
_cell.length_a   1.000
_cell.length_b   1.000
_cell.length_c   1.000
_cell.angle_alpha   90.00
_cell.angle_beta   90.00
_cell.angle_gamma   90.00
#
_symmetry.space_group_name_H-M   'P 1'
#
loop_
_entity.id
_entity.type
_entity.pdbx_description
1 polymer ?
#
loop_
_entity_poly.entity_id
_entity_poly.type
_entity_poly.pdbx_seq_one_letter_code
_entity_poly.pdbx_strand_id
1 'polypeptide(L)'
;MITVVGIGAEGWDGVSEVGRAWVERARVVLGGRRHLDLLPDVPGQRREPWPSPLRDRLPALLASLADEAAGGHVVALASGDPLVSGIATTFMDLLGPDEVTVVPGISSVALARAAMRWSAESHAVVSVVGRDVALVRSELTPGRRILVLSSDEHTPRDVAALLVAEGYGDSELTVLGDLGGREQSSFLFDKAVILTGKEFDLPRLNVVAIDCVGPSLGGWVAGLPDDAFEHDGQLTKRDLRASALARLSPTPGEHLWDVGAGAGSVGIEWMRAHPSCTTTAVEADADRAARISRNATSLGVPGLEVVHGRAPGALAGLRPPDAIFVGGGATRYGVIDACLTALRPAGRLVVHGVTLETEMLLGRLYREHGGELTRVSVETSAPVGAFTGWTPARTVTQWALTR
;
A
#
# COMPACT_ATOMS: atom_id res chain seq x y z
N MET A 1 -28.29 2.42 -9.45
CA MET A 1 -27.93 2.38 -8.01
C MET A 1 -27.82 0.94 -7.53
N ILE A 2 -26.75 0.56 -6.85
CA ILE A 2 -26.51 -0.78 -6.29
C ILE A 2 -26.39 -0.66 -4.78
N THR A 3 -27.04 -1.57 -4.03
CA THR A 3 -26.90 -1.61 -2.58
C THR A 3 -25.88 -2.69 -2.19
N VAL A 4 -24.86 -2.35 -1.43
CA VAL A 4 -23.86 -3.30 -0.91
C VAL A 4 -24.17 -3.59 0.55
N VAL A 5 -24.48 -4.84 0.86
CA VAL A 5 -24.88 -5.30 2.20
C VAL A 5 -23.78 -6.15 2.82
N GLY A 6 -23.36 -5.78 4.03
CA GLY A 6 -22.40 -6.55 4.81
C GLY A 6 -23.02 -7.81 5.42
N ILE A 7 -22.31 -8.94 5.27
CA ILE A 7 -22.66 -10.25 5.86
C ILE A 7 -21.41 -10.91 6.43
N GLY A 8 -21.46 -11.29 7.70
CA GLY A 8 -20.35 -11.94 8.40
C GLY A 8 -20.42 -13.47 8.39
N ALA A 9 -19.59 -14.10 9.20
CA ALA A 9 -19.61 -15.55 9.41
C ALA A 9 -20.86 -16.04 10.17
N GLU A 10 -21.54 -15.13 10.90
CA GLU A 10 -22.82 -15.35 11.55
C GLU A 10 -23.98 -15.58 10.55
N GLY A 11 -23.72 -15.30 9.27
CA GLY A 11 -24.69 -15.52 8.21
C GLY A 11 -25.89 -14.58 8.24
N TRP A 12 -27.05 -15.08 7.79
CA TRP A 12 -28.28 -14.30 7.69
C TRP A 12 -28.75 -13.70 9.02
N ASP A 13 -28.55 -14.42 10.13
CA ASP A 13 -28.94 -13.99 11.46
C ASP A 13 -28.21 -12.72 11.93
N GLY A 14 -26.98 -12.50 11.46
CA GLY A 14 -26.18 -11.31 11.75
C GLY A 14 -26.45 -10.12 10.83
N VAL A 15 -27.15 -10.30 9.73
CA VAL A 15 -27.50 -9.19 8.83
C VAL A 15 -28.52 -8.27 9.49
N SER A 16 -28.26 -6.96 9.46
CA SER A 16 -29.17 -5.96 10.02
C SER A 16 -30.55 -6.01 9.38
N GLU A 17 -31.60 -5.58 10.08
CA GLU A 17 -32.97 -5.55 9.56
C GLU A 17 -33.06 -4.77 8.24
N VAL A 18 -32.34 -3.65 8.13
CA VAL A 18 -32.25 -2.85 6.89
C VAL A 18 -31.60 -3.68 5.77
N GLY A 19 -30.51 -4.39 6.08
CA GLY A 19 -29.81 -5.23 5.12
C GLY A 19 -30.69 -6.38 4.62
N ARG A 20 -31.42 -7.06 5.54
CA ARG A 20 -32.37 -8.13 5.19
C ARG A 20 -33.45 -7.61 4.26
N ALA A 21 -34.06 -6.46 4.57
CA ALA A 21 -35.08 -5.86 3.73
C ALA A 21 -34.60 -5.50 2.31
N TRP A 22 -33.33 -5.12 2.15
CA TRP A 22 -32.74 -4.94 0.84
C TRP A 22 -32.54 -6.25 0.09
N VAL A 23 -31.98 -7.27 0.74
CA VAL A 23 -31.73 -8.58 0.13
C VAL A 23 -33.05 -9.25 -0.27
N GLU A 24 -34.07 -9.23 0.59
CA GLU A 24 -35.39 -9.83 0.32
C GLU A 24 -36.11 -9.20 -0.88
N ARG A 25 -35.97 -7.92 -1.10
CA ARG A 25 -36.59 -7.19 -2.22
C ARG A 25 -35.78 -7.26 -3.51
N ALA A 26 -34.49 -7.68 -3.44
CA ALA A 26 -33.62 -7.73 -4.58
C ALA A 26 -34.10 -8.78 -5.61
N ARG A 27 -34.07 -8.41 -6.88
CA ARG A 27 -34.24 -9.37 -7.99
C ARG A 27 -32.96 -10.12 -8.29
N VAL A 28 -31.80 -9.43 -8.08
CA VAL A 28 -30.50 -10.01 -8.30
C VAL A 28 -29.64 -9.76 -7.05
N VAL A 29 -29.03 -10.83 -6.55
CA VAL A 29 -28.05 -10.76 -5.46
C VAL A 29 -26.72 -11.26 -5.97
N LEU A 30 -25.71 -10.38 -5.93
CA LEU A 30 -24.32 -10.67 -6.27
C LEU A 30 -23.54 -11.02 -5.01
N GLY A 31 -22.62 -11.99 -5.09
CA GLY A 31 -21.80 -12.32 -3.90
C GLY A 31 -20.80 -13.42 -4.13
N GLY A 32 -19.90 -13.62 -3.18
CA GLY A 32 -19.13 -14.86 -3.10
C GLY A 32 -20.06 -16.05 -2.83
N ARG A 33 -19.74 -17.23 -3.37
CA ARG A 33 -20.57 -18.45 -3.19
C ARG A 33 -20.94 -18.67 -1.73
N ARG A 34 -19.98 -18.58 -0.82
CA ARG A 34 -20.21 -18.69 0.63
C ARG A 34 -21.30 -17.74 1.14
N HIS A 35 -21.31 -16.48 0.69
CA HIS A 35 -22.31 -15.51 1.13
C HIS A 35 -23.69 -15.81 0.56
N LEU A 36 -23.75 -16.23 -0.71
CA LEU A 36 -25.01 -16.60 -1.37
C LEU A 36 -25.65 -17.82 -0.72
N ASP A 37 -24.84 -18.79 -0.26
CA ASP A 37 -25.29 -20.01 0.41
C ASP A 37 -25.82 -19.75 1.83
N LEU A 38 -25.47 -18.62 2.45
CA LEU A 38 -25.96 -18.22 3.77
C LEU A 38 -27.35 -17.55 3.73
N LEU A 39 -27.86 -17.23 2.54
CA LEU A 39 -29.12 -16.54 2.40
C LEU A 39 -30.32 -17.52 2.39
N PRO A 40 -31.48 -17.16 2.98
CA PRO A 40 -32.72 -17.90 2.83
C PRO A 40 -33.19 -17.86 1.38
N ASP A 41 -33.95 -18.87 0.99
CA ASP A 41 -34.56 -18.91 -0.35
C ASP A 41 -35.61 -17.81 -0.51
N VAL A 42 -35.48 -17.00 -1.56
CA VAL A 42 -36.45 -15.97 -1.95
C VAL A 42 -36.96 -16.30 -3.35
N PRO A 43 -38.27 -16.58 -3.51
CA PRO A 43 -38.84 -16.95 -4.80
C PRO A 43 -38.61 -15.89 -5.89
N GLY A 44 -38.09 -16.32 -7.04
CA GLY A 44 -37.83 -15.43 -8.17
C GLY A 44 -36.57 -14.59 -8.09
N GLN A 45 -35.77 -14.69 -7.01
CA GLN A 45 -34.51 -14.02 -6.85
C GLN A 45 -33.39 -14.76 -7.59
N ARG A 46 -32.64 -14.05 -8.43
CA ARG A 46 -31.45 -14.56 -9.12
C ARG A 46 -30.21 -14.33 -8.25
N ARG A 47 -29.40 -15.37 -8.06
CA ARG A 47 -28.12 -15.31 -7.33
C ARG A 47 -26.98 -15.48 -8.29
N GLU A 48 -26.09 -14.47 -8.34
CA GLU A 48 -24.95 -14.42 -9.25
C GLU A 48 -23.65 -14.42 -8.46
N PRO A 49 -22.82 -15.45 -8.59
CA PRO A 49 -21.50 -15.47 -7.96
C PRO A 49 -20.56 -14.46 -8.63
N TRP A 50 -19.60 -13.96 -7.84
CA TRP A 50 -18.56 -13.09 -8.36
C TRP A 50 -17.85 -13.74 -9.56
N PRO A 51 -17.63 -12.99 -10.67
CA PRO A 51 -16.85 -13.49 -11.78
C PRO A 51 -15.36 -13.62 -11.41
N SER A 52 -14.64 -14.51 -12.09
CA SER A 52 -13.19 -14.67 -11.93
C SER A 52 -12.49 -14.47 -13.27
N PRO A 53 -11.45 -13.61 -13.37
CA PRO A 53 -10.98 -12.66 -12.35
C PRO A 53 -11.99 -11.53 -12.12
N LEU A 54 -12.12 -11.10 -10.84
CA LEU A 54 -13.16 -10.17 -10.44
C LEU A 54 -13.04 -8.82 -11.16
N ARG A 55 -11.88 -8.17 -11.04
CA ARG A 55 -11.67 -6.80 -11.54
C ARG A 55 -11.89 -6.66 -13.04
N ASP A 56 -11.46 -7.64 -13.81
CA ASP A 56 -11.52 -7.59 -15.29
C ASP A 56 -12.95 -7.82 -15.82
N ARG A 57 -13.73 -8.65 -15.11
CA ARG A 57 -15.07 -9.07 -15.55
C ARG A 57 -16.21 -8.32 -14.88
N LEU A 58 -15.95 -7.65 -13.77
CA LEU A 58 -16.97 -6.91 -13.02
C LEU A 58 -17.66 -5.82 -13.85
N PRO A 59 -16.95 -5.00 -14.66
CA PRO A 59 -17.60 -3.99 -15.50
C PRO A 59 -18.63 -4.58 -16.49
N ALA A 60 -18.29 -5.70 -17.12
CA ALA A 60 -19.21 -6.39 -18.05
C ALA A 60 -20.44 -6.97 -17.33
N LEU A 61 -20.25 -7.53 -16.14
CA LEU A 61 -21.35 -8.00 -15.31
C LEU A 61 -22.29 -6.85 -14.93
N LEU A 62 -21.75 -5.73 -14.45
CA LEU A 62 -22.52 -4.55 -14.07
C LEU A 62 -23.31 -3.97 -15.25
N ALA A 63 -22.69 -3.92 -16.43
CA ALA A 63 -23.36 -3.49 -17.65
C ALA A 63 -24.55 -4.40 -18.01
N SER A 64 -24.42 -5.72 -17.80
CA SER A 64 -25.53 -6.67 -18.05
C SER A 64 -26.70 -6.56 -17.08
N LEU A 65 -26.48 -5.87 -15.94
CA LEU A 65 -27.48 -5.67 -14.88
C LEU A 65 -28.00 -4.22 -14.83
N ALA A 66 -27.72 -3.42 -15.85
CA ALA A 66 -28.01 -1.99 -15.82
C ALA A 66 -29.51 -1.68 -15.61
N ASP A 67 -30.41 -2.44 -16.25
CA ASP A 67 -31.85 -2.25 -16.14
C ASP A 67 -32.37 -2.59 -14.73
N GLU A 68 -31.90 -3.69 -14.15
CA GLU A 68 -32.25 -4.08 -12.77
C GLU A 68 -31.66 -3.10 -11.76
N ALA A 69 -30.43 -2.60 -11.99
CA ALA A 69 -29.79 -1.61 -11.16
C ALA A 69 -30.50 -0.25 -11.19
N ALA A 70 -30.99 0.18 -12.37
CA ALA A 70 -31.78 1.39 -12.49
C ALA A 70 -33.09 1.33 -11.66
N GLY A 71 -33.69 0.15 -11.53
CA GLY A 71 -34.84 -0.10 -10.68
C GLY A 71 -34.53 -0.26 -9.18
N GLY A 72 -33.25 -0.23 -8.77
CA GLY A 72 -32.83 -0.48 -7.39
C GLY A 72 -32.98 -1.93 -6.93
N HIS A 73 -32.98 -2.90 -7.87
CA HIS A 73 -33.23 -4.31 -7.60
C HIS A 73 -31.95 -5.18 -7.54
N VAL A 74 -30.77 -4.57 -7.53
CA VAL A 74 -29.48 -5.27 -7.42
C VAL A 74 -28.86 -5.03 -6.06
N VAL A 75 -28.57 -6.12 -5.35
CA VAL A 75 -27.84 -6.12 -4.09
C VAL A 75 -26.53 -6.87 -4.26
N ALA A 76 -25.45 -6.35 -3.71
CA ALA A 76 -24.15 -7.00 -3.64
C ALA A 76 -23.84 -7.35 -2.18
N LEU A 77 -23.33 -8.56 -1.93
CA LEU A 77 -22.91 -9.00 -0.60
C LEU A 77 -21.41 -8.81 -0.41
N ALA A 78 -21.02 -8.26 0.73
CA ALA A 78 -19.62 -8.09 1.13
C ALA A 78 -19.34 -8.72 2.49
N SER A 79 -18.11 -9.21 2.72
CA SER A 79 -17.74 -9.74 4.03
C SER A 79 -17.71 -8.62 5.08
N GLY A 80 -18.46 -8.78 6.16
CA GLY A 80 -18.50 -7.86 7.29
C GLY A 80 -18.85 -6.42 6.87
N ASP A 81 -17.92 -5.49 7.04
CA ASP A 81 -18.10 -4.11 6.57
C ASP A 81 -17.67 -3.97 5.11
N PRO A 82 -18.55 -3.56 4.20
CA PRO A 82 -18.27 -3.42 2.77
C PRO A 82 -17.15 -2.41 2.43
N LEU A 83 -16.80 -1.54 3.36
CA LEU A 83 -15.75 -0.51 3.19
C LEU A 83 -14.41 -0.90 3.82
N VAL A 84 -14.37 -1.96 4.63
CA VAL A 84 -13.12 -2.46 5.22
C VAL A 84 -12.46 -3.47 4.26
N SER A 85 -11.62 -2.98 3.36
CA SER A 85 -11.02 -3.78 2.27
C SER A 85 -12.06 -4.55 1.43
N GLY A 86 -13.26 -4.01 1.36
CA GLY A 86 -14.43 -4.66 0.76
C GLY A 86 -14.75 -4.18 -0.66
N ILE A 87 -15.70 -4.85 -1.30
CA ILE A 87 -16.10 -4.64 -2.69
C ILE A 87 -16.75 -3.27 -2.94
N ALA A 88 -17.30 -2.60 -1.90
CA ALA A 88 -18.00 -1.33 -2.08
C ALA A 88 -17.09 -0.23 -2.64
N THR A 89 -15.81 -0.20 -2.26
CA THR A 89 -14.84 0.75 -2.83
C THR A 89 -14.67 0.53 -4.34
N THR A 90 -14.59 -0.73 -4.77
CA THR A 90 -14.50 -1.07 -6.21
C THR A 90 -15.74 -0.63 -6.98
N PHE A 91 -16.94 -0.76 -6.38
CA PHE A 91 -18.17 -0.27 -7.02
C PHE A 91 -18.19 1.25 -7.12
N MET A 92 -17.77 1.96 -6.07
CA MET A 92 -17.70 3.42 -6.09
C MET A 92 -16.68 3.94 -7.13
N ASP A 93 -15.55 3.25 -7.30
CA ASP A 93 -14.56 3.57 -8.32
C ASP A 93 -15.10 3.37 -9.76
N LEU A 94 -15.95 2.37 -9.97
CA LEU A 94 -16.49 2.02 -11.30
C LEU A 94 -17.75 2.80 -11.66
N LEU A 95 -18.62 3.07 -10.69
CA LEU A 95 -19.96 3.63 -10.94
C LEU A 95 -20.11 5.07 -10.46
N GLY A 96 -19.22 5.53 -9.60
CA GLY A 96 -19.36 6.77 -8.84
C GLY A 96 -20.01 6.53 -7.47
N PRO A 97 -19.66 7.33 -6.45
CA PRO A 97 -20.14 7.14 -5.07
C PRO A 97 -21.66 7.30 -4.95
N ASP A 98 -22.27 8.16 -5.74
CA ASP A 98 -23.73 8.42 -5.72
C ASP A 98 -24.58 7.23 -6.21
N GLU A 99 -23.96 6.30 -6.95
CA GLU A 99 -24.61 5.09 -7.46
C GLU A 99 -24.53 3.88 -6.50
N VAL A 100 -23.89 4.05 -5.33
CA VAL A 100 -23.65 2.96 -4.39
C VAL A 100 -24.20 3.30 -3.01
N THR A 101 -25.14 2.50 -2.55
CA THR A 101 -25.64 2.54 -1.16
C THR A 101 -24.92 1.46 -0.35
N VAL A 102 -24.42 1.79 0.83
CA VAL A 102 -23.73 0.82 1.70
C VAL A 102 -24.54 0.59 2.97
N VAL A 103 -24.83 -0.69 3.24
CA VAL A 103 -25.40 -1.15 4.51
C VAL A 103 -24.31 -1.94 5.24
N PRO A 104 -23.64 -1.36 6.25
CA PRO A 104 -22.52 -2.00 6.91
C PRO A 104 -22.93 -3.20 7.75
N GLY A 105 -22.07 -4.20 7.82
CA GLY A 105 -22.07 -5.25 8.83
C GLY A 105 -20.92 -5.03 9.83
N ILE A 106 -20.79 -5.91 10.81
CA ILE A 106 -19.66 -5.86 11.76
C ILE A 106 -18.42 -6.37 11.04
N SER A 107 -17.37 -5.54 10.97
CA SER A 107 -16.11 -5.93 10.31
C SER A 107 -15.37 -7.00 11.10
N SER A 108 -14.63 -7.87 10.40
CA SER A 108 -13.70 -8.81 11.03
C SER A 108 -12.65 -8.10 11.90
N VAL A 109 -12.27 -6.86 11.55
CA VAL A 109 -11.39 -6.00 12.36
C VAL A 109 -12.02 -5.68 13.72
N ALA A 110 -13.32 -5.32 13.75
CA ALA A 110 -14.02 -5.02 15.00
C ALA A 110 -14.13 -6.28 15.90
N LEU A 111 -14.44 -7.42 15.29
CA LEU A 111 -14.52 -8.71 15.99
C LEU A 111 -13.15 -9.15 16.52
N ALA A 112 -12.09 -9.01 15.70
CA ALA A 112 -10.72 -9.33 16.12
C ALA A 112 -10.25 -8.44 17.27
N ARG A 113 -10.53 -7.12 17.21
CA ARG A 113 -10.24 -6.20 18.32
C ARG A 113 -10.92 -6.64 19.63
N ALA A 114 -12.19 -7.02 19.54
CA ALA A 114 -12.95 -7.49 20.71
C ALA A 114 -12.33 -8.78 21.28
N ALA A 115 -11.96 -9.74 20.42
CA ALA A 115 -11.31 -10.99 20.84
C ALA A 115 -9.95 -10.74 21.50
N MET A 116 -9.14 -9.86 20.91
CA MET A 116 -7.80 -9.49 21.42
C MET A 116 -7.85 -8.45 22.55
N ARG A 117 -8.98 -7.80 22.79
CA ARG A 117 -9.15 -6.68 23.74
C ARG A 117 -8.22 -5.50 23.41
N TRP A 118 -8.06 -5.19 22.11
CA TRP A 118 -7.25 -4.07 21.63
C TRP A 118 -8.14 -2.87 21.28
N SER A 119 -7.72 -1.68 21.73
CA SER A 119 -8.38 -0.43 21.28
C SER A 119 -8.06 -0.13 19.82
N ALA A 120 -8.88 0.65 19.16
CA ALA A 120 -8.69 1.00 17.75
C ALA A 120 -7.36 1.69 17.48
N GLU A 121 -6.88 2.47 18.44
CA GLU A 121 -5.67 3.28 18.34
C GLU A 121 -4.40 2.47 18.64
N SER A 122 -4.54 1.28 19.24
CA SER A 122 -3.39 0.50 19.75
C SER A 122 -2.78 -0.46 18.72
N HIS A 123 -3.33 -0.55 17.51
CA HIS A 123 -2.87 -1.49 16.49
C HIS A 123 -2.99 -0.92 15.07
N ALA A 124 -2.23 -1.51 14.16
CA ALA A 124 -2.40 -1.32 12.73
C ALA A 124 -3.32 -2.39 12.13
N VAL A 125 -3.90 -2.10 10.99
CA VAL A 125 -4.64 -3.07 10.17
C VAL A 125 -3.99 -3.15 8.81
N VAL A 126 -3.55 -4.35 8.43
CA VAL A 126 -2.98 -4.64 7.11
C VAL A 126 -3.86 -5.65 6.40
N SER A 127 -4.37 -5.30 5.23
CA SER A 127 -5.10 -6.26 4.40
C SER A 127 -4.19 -6.86 3.35
N VAL A 128 -4.05 -8.18 3.39
CA VAL A 128 -3.37 -8.95 2.34
C VAL A 128 -4.35 -9.71 1.46
N VAL A 129 -5.65 -9.43 1.57
CA VAL A 129 -6.69 -10.02 0.72
C VAL A 129 -6.43 -9.67 -0.74
N GLY A 130 -5.99 -10.67 -1.53
CA GLY A 130 -5.58 -10.48 -2.93
C GLY A 130 -4.38 -9.56 -3.11
N ARG A 131 -3.53 -9.42 -2.09
CA ARG A 131 -2.34 -8.56 -2.07
C ARG A 131 -1.14 -9.31 -1.50
N ASP A 132 0.05 -8.75 -1.71
CA ASP A 132 1.30 -9.31 -1.22
C ASP A 132 1.41 -9.22 0.31
N VAL A 133 1.82 -10.32 0.94
CA VAL A 133 2.09 -10.40 2.39
C VAL A 133 3.20 -9.43 2.82
N ALA A 134 4.09 -9.04 1.92
CA ALA A 134 5.16 -8.07 2.16
C ALA A 134 4.67 -6.72 2.70
N LEU A 135 3.39 -6.37 2.50
CA LEU A 135 2.76 -5.19 3.08
C LEU A 135 2.88 -5.14 4.61
N VAL A 136 2.94 -6.28 5.27
CA VAL A 136 3.11 -6.36 6.74
C VAL A 136 4.44 -5.74 7.19
N ARG A 137 5.48 -5.77 6.36
CA ARG A 137 6.82 -5.22 6.68
C ARG A 137 6.79 -3.74 7.05
N SER A 138 5.92 -2.96 6.42
CA SER A 138 5.82 -1.52 6.69
C SER A 138 5.39 -1.19 8.11
N GLU A 139 4.72 -2.12 8.79
CA GLU A 139 4.20 -1.96 10.15
C GLU A 139 5.09 -2.63 11.22
N LEU A 140 6.13 -3.37 10.83
CA LEU A 140 6.99 -4.08 11.78
C LEU A 140 7.84 -3.11 12.61
N THR A 141 7.51 -3.02 13.90
CA THR A 141 8.26 -2.27 14.92
C THR A 141 8.12 -2.98 16.26
N PRO A 142 9.13 -2.99 17.15
CA PRO A 142 9.01 -3.61 18.49
C PRO A 142 7.80 -3.06 19.25
N GLY A 143 6.99 -3.93 19.83
CA GLY A 143 5.79 -3.57 20.60
C GLY A 143 4.60 -3.13 19.77
N ARG A 144 4.69 -3.14 18.43
CA ARG A 144 3.57 -2.86 17.54
C ARG A 144 2.60 -4.02 17.53
N ARG A 145 1.31 -3.72 17.55
CA ARG A 145 0.22 -4.67 17.35
C ARG A 145 -0.32 -4.52 15.94
N ILE A 146 -0.54 -5.65 15.28
CA ILE A 146 -1.01 -5.66 13.88
C ILE A 146 -2.14 -6.67 13.73
N LEU A 147 -3.24 -6.28 13.10
CA LEU A 147 -4.26 -7.19 12.60
C LEU A 147 -4.07 -7.35 11.08
N VAL A 148 -3.82 -8.59 10.64
CA VAL A 148 -3.68 -8.93 9.23
C VAL A 148 -4.97 -9.60 8.75
N LEU A 149 -5.65 -8.98 7.79
CA LEU A 149 -6.78 -9.60 7.10
C LEU A 149 -6.24 -10.57 6.06
N SER A 150 -6.48 -11.86 6.27
CA SER A 150 -5.93 -12.96 5.50
C SER A 150 -6.65 -13.19 4.18
N SER A 151 -5.92 -13.66 3.16
CA SER A 151 -6.49 -14.14 1.90
C SER A 151 -7.12 -15.53 2.04
N ASP A 152 -6.47 -16.40 2.83
CA ASP A 152 -6.79 -17.82 2.94
C ASP A 152 -6.13 -18.47 4.18
N GLU A 153 -6.24 -19.79 4.28
CA GLU A 153 -5.65 -20.64 5.32
C GLU A 153 -4.12 -20.66 5.35
N HIS A 154 -3.46 -20.27 4.25
CA HIS A 154 -1.99 -20.27 4.13
C HIS A 154 -1.38 -18.96 4.65
N THR A 155 -2.14 -17.87 4.59
CA THR A 155 -1.69 -16.53 4.99
C THR A 155 -1.05 -16.47 6.38
N PRO A 156 -1.56 -17.15 7.44
CA PRO A 156 -0.90 -17.13 8.76
C PRO A 156 0.54 -17.67 8.72
N ARG A 157 0.80 -18.71 7.90
CA ARG A 157 2.14 -19.27 7.71
C ARG A 157 3.06 -18.34 6.94
N ASP A 158 2.55 -17.69 5.89
CA ASP A 158 3.30 -16.74 5.09
C ASP A 158 3.71 -15.53 5.92
N VAL A 159 2.80 -15.03 6.77
CA VAL A 159 3.08 -13.98 7.76
C VAL A 159 4.15 -14.44 8.76
N ALA A 160 4.05 -15.65 9.29
CA ALA A 160 5.04 -16.19 10.23
C ALA A 160 6.42 -16.33 9.57
N ALA A 161 6.48 -16.81 8.33
CA ALA A 161 7.73 -16.93 7.57
C ALA A 161 8.36 -15.54 7.33
N LEU A 162 7.55 -14.54 6.99
CA LEU A 162 7.98 -13.16 6.85
C LEU A 162 8.55 -12.63 8.18
N LEU A 163 7.84 -12.83 9.29
CA LEU A 163 8.30 -12.40 10.61
C LEU A 163 9.65 -13.03 10.99
N VAL A 164 9.83 -14.32 10.73
CA VAL A 164 11.11 -15.00 10.96
C VAL A 164 12.24 -14.41 10.11
N ALA A 165 11.97 -14.16 8.82
CA ALA A 165 12.95 -13.58 7.92
C ALA A 165 13.40 -12.17 8.34
N GLU A 166 12.49 -11.39 8.94
CA GLU A 166 12.75 -10.03 9.44
C GLU A 166 13.26 -9.96 10.90
N GLY A 167 13.54 -11.11 11.51
CA GLY A 167 14.01 -11.17 12.91
C GLY A 167 12.91 -11.00 13.97
N TYR A 168 11.65 -11.14 13.58
CA TYR A 168 10.46 -11.09 14.44
C TYR A 168 9.92 -12.46 14.80
N GLY A 169 10.73 -13.50 14.70
CA GLY A 169 10.33 -14.89 14.97
C GLY A 169 9.83 -15.14 16.40
N ASP A 170 10.19 -14.30 17.36
CA ASP A 170 9.73 -14.33 18.76
C ASP A 170 8.38 -13.61 19.00
N SER A 171 7.77 -13.03 17.98
CA SER A 171 6.46 -12.37 18.06
C SER A 171 5.36 -13.38 18.38
N GLU A 172 4.40 -12.98 19.24
CA GLU A 172 3.19 -13.75 19.50
C GLU A 172 2.21 -13.59 18.33
N LEU A 173 1.65 -14.71 17.87
CA LEU A 173 0.60 -14.75 16.86
C LEU A 173 -0.67 -15.40 17.38
N THR A 174 -1.81 -14.75 17.16
CA THR A 174 -3.13 -15.38 17.35
C THR A 174 -3.86 -15.43 16.02
N VAL A 175 -4.19 -16.64 15.55
CA VAL A 175 -5.03 -16.83 14.36
C VAL A 175 -6.47 -16.94 14.81
N LEU A 176 -7.28 -15.97 14.42
CA LEU A 176 -8.70 -15.85 14.78
C LEU A 176 -9.56 -16.31 13.59
N GLY A 177 -10.19 -17.46 13.72
CA GLY A 177 -10.99 -18.08 12.67
C GLY A 177 -12.48 -17.84 12.82
N ASP A 178 -13.17 -17.68 11.69
CA ASP A 178 -14.62 -17.62 11.55
C ASP A 178 -15.31 -16.71 12.57
N LEU A 179 -14.68 -15.55 12.84
CA LEU A 179 -15.11 -14.58 13.85
C LEU A 179 -16.59 -14.19 13.70
N GLY A 180 -17.33 -14.31 14.80
CA GLY A 180 -18.77 -14.07 14.87
C GLY A 180 -19.62 -15.27 14.43
N GLY A 181 -19.03 -16.28 13.79
CA GLY A 181 -19.72 -17.49 13.36
C GLY A 181 -19.82 -18.56 14.44
N ARG A 182 -20.56 -19.62 14.16
CA ARG A 182 -20.72 -20.77 15.06
C ARG A 182 -19.43 -21.58 15.22
N GLU A 183 -18.55 -21.56 14.22
CA GLU A 183 -17.27 -22.27 14.19
C GLU A 183 -16.11 -21.36 14.61
N GLN A 184 -16.41 -20.24 15.26
CA GLN A 184 -15.39 -19.31 15.71
C GLN A 184 -14.30 -20.04 16.51
N SER A 185 -13.05 -19.78 16.15
CA SER A 185 -11.88 -20.42 16.73
C SER A 185 -10.75 -19.42 17.00
N SER A 186 -9.82 -19.81 17.87
CA SER A 186 -8.65 -19.00 18.20
C SER A 186 -7.47 -19.92 18.46
N PHE A 187 -6.38 -19.72 17.73
CA PHE A 187 -5.13 -20.47 17.86
C PHE A 187 -4.02 -19.52 18.28
N LEU A 188 -3.52 -19.68 19.48
CA LEU A 188 -2.40 -18.89 20.01
C LEU A 188 -1.08 -19.61 19.73
N PHE A 189 -0.12 -18.89 19.22
CA PHE A 189 1.28 -19.28 19.03
C PHE A 189 2.17 -18.28 19.77
N ASP A 190 2.80 -18.73 20.84
CA ASP A 190 3.67 -17.89 21.68
C ASP A 190 4.86 -17.29 20.89
N LYS A 191 5.20 -17.92 19.75
CA LYS A 191 6.24 -17.46 18.82
C LYS A 191 5.86 -17.75 17.37
N ALA A 192 6.08 -16.79 16.50
CA ALA A 192 5.83 -16.91 15.07
C ALA A 192 6.57 -18.11 14.42
N VAL A 193 7.80 -18.39 14.88
CA VAL A 193 8.62 -19.49 14.36
C VAL A 193 7.93 -20.86 14.48
N ILE A 194 6.99 -21.05 15.41
CA ILE A 194 6.26 -22.32 15.59
C ILE A 194 5.43 -22.64 14.35
N LEU A 195 4.81 -21.62 13.72
CA LEU A 195 3.99 -21.79 12.50
C LEU A 195 4.81 -22.19 11.26
N THR A 196 6.10 -21.89 11.22
CA THR A 196 6.95 -22.24 10.08
C THR A 196 7.43 -23.71 10.13
N GLY A 197 7.43 -24.34 11.30
CA GLY A 197 8.00 -25.67 11.53
C GLY A 197 7.03 -26.84 11.43
N LYS A 198 5.71 -26.60 11.41
CA LYS A 198 4.67 -27.65 11.42
C LYS A 198 3.49 -27.26 10.54
N GLU A 199 2.76 -28.26 10.08
CA GLU A 199 1.45 -28.04 9.46
C GLU A 199 0.38 -27.94 10.53
N PHE A 200 -0.47 -26.92 10.38
CA PHE A 200 -1.65 -26.69 11.20
C PHE A 200 -2.85 -26.60 10.28
N ASP A 201 -3.94 -27.21 10.68
CA ASP A 201 -5.24 -27.03 10.01
C ASP A 201 -5.86 -25.72 10.51
N LEU A 202 -5.69 -24.67 9.73
CA LEU A 202 -6.14 -23.33 10.10
C LEU A 202 -7.37 -22.95 9.29
N PRO A 203 -8.29 -22.20 9.88
CA PRO A 203 -9.51 -21.79 9.19
C PRO A 203 -9.20 -20.89 8.00
N ARG A 204 -9.92 -21.11 6.90
CA ARG A 204 -9.75 -20.33 5.67
C ARG A 204 -10.12 -18.86 5.86
N LEU A 205 -11.20 -18.61 6.60
CA LEU A 205 -11.63 -17.26 6.95
C LEU A 205 -10.98 -16.87 8.27
N ASN A 206 -9.88 -16.12 8.22
CA ASN A 206 -9.15 -15.78 9.43
C ASN A 206 -8.60 -14.35 9.44
N VAL A 207 -8.27 -13.89 10.63
CA VAL A 207 -7.48 -12.68 10.90
C VAL A 207 -6.28 -13.09 11.76
N VAL A 208 -5.08 -12.67 11.39
CA VAL A 208 -3.89 -12.88 12.21
C VAL A 208 -3.64 -11.64 13.06
N ALA A 209 -3.65 -11.81 14.37
CA ALA A 209 -3.23 -10.79 15.33
C ALA A 209 -1.77 -11.04 15.71
N ILE A 210 -0.94 -10.00 15.65
CA ILE A 210 0.50 -10.04 15.93
C ILE A 210 0.82 -9.06 17.04
N ASP A 211 1.55 -9.50 18.07
CA ASP A 211 2.23 -8.63 19.01
C ASP A 211 3.75 -8.71 18.72
N CYS A 212 4.30 -7.63 18.17
CA CYS A 212 5.61 -7.64 17.53
C CYS A 212 6.76 -7.63 18.53
N VAL A 213 7.62 -8.65 18.47
CA VAL A 213 8.88 -8.75 19.22
C VAL A 213 10.02 -8.96 18.24
N GLY A 214 10.89 -7.96 18.10
CA GLY A 214 11.98 -8.02 17.13
C GLY A 214 12.82 -6.75 17.10
N PRO A 215 13.71 -6.59 16.11
CA PRO A 215 14.58 -5.42 15.96
C PRO A 215 13.80 -4.18 15.52
N SER A 216 14.37 -2.99 15.76
CA SER A 216 13.86 -1.77 15.15
C SER A 216 14.33 -1.70 13.68
N LEU A 217 13.42 -1.78 12.74
CA LEU A 217 13.70 -1.68 11.30
C LEU A 217 13.67 -0.23 10.78
N GLY A 218 13.54 0.74 11.66
CA GLY A 218 13.40 2.16 11.33
C GLY A 218 11.97 2.67 11.52
N GLY A 219 11.82 4.00 11.49
CA GLY A 219 10.53 4.66 11.68
C GLY A 219 9.82 4.95 10.36
N TRP A 220 8.66 5.62 10.47
CA TRP A 220 7.92 6.14 9.31
C TRP A 220 8.43 7.51 8.83
N VAL A 221 9.30 8.14 9.61
CA VAL A 221 9.97 9.37 9.21
C VAL A 221 11.04 9.04 8.18
N ALA A 222 11.19 9.88 7.17
CA ALA A 222 12.20 9.74 6.13
C ALA A 222 13.63 9.59 6.71
N GLY A 223 14.42 8.71 6.13
CA GLY A 223 15.82 8.50 6.50
C GLY A 223 16.12 7.07 6.96
N LEU A 224 15.59 6.06 6.31
CA LEU A 224 16.05 4.68 6.47
C LEU A 224 17.56 4.59 6.26
N PRO A 225 18.28 3.70 6.97
CA PRO A 225 19.70 3.44 6.72
C PRO A 225 19.96 3.09 5.25
N ASP A 226 21.12 3.48 4.73
CA ASP A 226 21.46 3.22 3.34
C ASP A 226 21.62 1.72 3.04
N ASP A 227 22.06 0.94 4.03
CA ASP A 227 22.21 -0.52 3.97
C ASP A 227 20.87 -1.28 4.01
N ALA A 228 19.76 -0.61 4.30
CA ALA A 228 18.42 -1.18 4.12
C ALA A 228 18.06 -1.38 2.63
N PHE A 229 18.81 -0.76 1.72
CA PHE A 229 18.57 -0.84 0.28
C PHE A 229 19.67 -1.65 -0.42
N GLU A 230 19.30 -2.57 -1.28
CA GLU A 230 20.23 -3.12 -2.28
C GLU A 230 20.61 -2.01 -3.27
N HIS A 231 21.90 -1.73 -3.45
CA HIS A 231 22.36 -0.70 -4.38
C HIS A 231 23.78 -0.96 -4.92
N ASP A 232 24.12 -0.38 -6.07
CA ASP A 232 25.43 -0.41 -6.74
C ASP A 232 26.24 0.90 -6.53
N GLY A 233 25.89 1.66 -5.50
CA GLY A 233 26.42 2.99 -5.24
C GLY A 233 25.52 4.12 -5.75
N GLN A 234 24.57 3.85 -6.62
CA GLN A 234 23.56 4.82 -7.09
C GLN A 234 22.35 4.82 -6.16
N LEU A 235 22.47 5.54 -5.07
CA LEU A 235 21.48 5.69 -4.02
C LEU A 235 21.50 7.14 -3.55
N THR A 236 20.35 7.77 -3.45
CA THR A 236 20.20 9.03 -2.71
C THR A 236 20.46 8.76 -1.23
N LYS A 237 21.57 9.29 -0.70
CA LYS A 237 22.02 9.03 0.66
C LYS A 237 21.00 9.51 1.70
N ARG A 238 20.99 8.88 2.89
CA ARG A 238 20.02 9.06 3.97
C ARG A 238 19.63 10.53 4.23
N ASP A 239 20.63 11.39 4.50
CA ASP A 239 20.36 12.78 4.88
C ASP A 239 19.85 13.61 3.69
N LEU A 240 20.34 13.31 2.49
CA LEU A 240 19.92 13.94 1.23
C LEU A 240 18.49 13.49 0.86
N ARG A 241 18.18 12.21 1.09
CA ARG A 241 16.84 11.63 0.88
C ARG A 241 15.83 12.24 1.86
N ALA A 242 16.19 12.38 3.14
CA ALA A 242 15.37 13.05 4.14
C ALA A 242 15.12 14.52 3.76
N SER A 243 16.15 15.24 3.29
CA SER A 243 16.03 16.62 2.80
C SER A 243 15.07 16.72 1.60
N ALA A 244 15.14 15.78 0.65
CA ALA A 244 14.25 15.76 -0.51
C ALA A 244 12.79 15.48 -0.07
N LEU A 245 12.58 14.46 0.76
CA LEU A 245 11.24 14.07 1.23
C LEU A 245 10.58 15.13 2.09
N ALA A 246 11.35 15.90 2.87
CA ALA A 246 10.82 17.03 3.62
C ALA A 246 10.23 18.11 2.71
N ARG A 247 10.74 18.31 1.50
CA ARG A 247 10.25 19.27 0.51
C ARG A 247 9.19 18.69 -0.41
N LEU A 248 9.28 17.39 -0.72
CA LEU A 248 8.22 16.66 -1.42
C LEU A 248 6.95 16.54 -0.56
N SER A 249 7.11 16.51 0.77
CA SER A 249 6.02 16.53 1.76
C SER A 249 4.90 15.53 1.45
N PRO A 250 5.12 14.21 1.57
CA PRO A 250 4.13 13.18 1.25
C PRO A 250 2.80 13.44 1.95
N THR A 251 1.72 13.47 1.18
CA THR A 251 0.35 13.65 1.68
C THR A 251 -0.50 12.45 1.26
N PRO A 252 -1.43 11.97 2.11
CA PRO A 252 -2.27 10.82 1.78
C PRO A 252 -2.97 10.93 0.42
N GLY A 253 -2.88 9.86 -0.38
CA GLY A 253 -3.52 9.75 -1.71
C GLY A 253 -2.69 10.29 -2.87
N GLU A 254 -1.57 10.95 -2.60
CA GLU A 254 -0.74 11.55 -3.65
C GLU A 254 0.12 10.54 -4.40
N HIS A 255 0.51 10.93 -5.61
CA HIS A 255 1.33 10.15 -6.53
C HIS A 255 2.66 10.84 -6.82
N LEU A 256 3.76 10.12 -6.62
CA LEU A 256 5.12 10.56 -6.92
C LEU A 256 5.62 9.98 -8.24
N TRP A 257 6.31 10.81 -9.05
CA TRP A 257 7.28 10.32 -10.03
C TRP A 257 8.69 10.37 -9.44
N ASP A 258 9.37 9.22 -9.38
CA ASP A 258 10.79 9.11 -9.03
C ASP A 258 11.59 8.90 -10.30
N VAL A 259 12.18 9.98 -10.85
CA VAL A 259 12.85 10.01 -12.16
C VAL A 259 14.36 9.82 -12.01
N GLY A 260 14.90 8.79 -12.66
CA GLY A 260 16.26 8.34 -12.45
C GLY A 260 16.41 7.73 -11.05
N ALA A 261 15.51 6.81 -10.74
CA ALA A 261 15.23 6.32 -9.38
C ALA A 261 16.41 5.55 -8.73
N GLY A 262 17.35 5.01 -9.52
CA GLY A 262 18.50 4.27 -9.02
C GLY A 262 18.12 3.04 -8.20
N ALA A 263 18.22 3.11 -6.87
CA ALA A 263 17.77 2.06 -5.96
C ALA A 263 16.28 2.18 -5.56
N GLY A 264 15.57 3.22 -6.02
CA GLY A 264 14.16 3.47 -5.69
C GLY A 264 13.93 4.07 -4.31
N SER A 265 14.98 4.54 -3.64
CA SER A 265 14.94 4.86 -2.22
C SER A 265 14.01 6.03 -1.87
N VAL A 266 13.88 7.03 -2.75
CA VAL A 266 12.97 8.17 -2.53
C VAL A 266 11.52 7.73 -2.71
N GLY A 267 11.22 7.01 -3.80
CA GLY A 267 9.88 6.48 -4.06
C GLY A 267 9.39 5.49 -3.00
N ILE A 268 10.28 4.64 -2.48
CA ILE A 268 9.98 3.69 -1.41
C ILE A 268 9.63 4.42 -0.11
N GLU A 269 10.47 5.37 0.34
CA GLU A 269 10.18 6.12 1.57
C GLU A 269 8.96 7.05 1.41
N TRP A 270 8.69 7.57 0.21
CA TRP A 270 7.43 8.26 -0.08
C TRP A 270 6.19 7.39 0.19
N MET A 271 6.20 6.14 -0.29
CA MET A 271 5.09 5.22 -0.08
C MET A 271 5.00 4.74 1.38
N ARG A 272 6.13 4.63 2.07
CA ARG A 272 6.15 4.29 3.51
C ARG A 272 5.60 5.39 4.40
N ALA A 273 5.59 6.64 3.95
CA ALA A 273 5.03 7.75 4.71
C ALA A 273 3.52 7.60 4.95
N HIS A 274 2.78 7.03 3.98
CA HIS A 274 1.36 6.73 4.14
C HIS A 274 0.92 5.63 3.16
N PRO A 275 0.07 4.66 3.58
CA PRO A 275 -0.34 3.52 2.76
C PRO A 275 -1.14 3.86 1.50
N SER A 276 -1.70 5.07 1.39
CA SER A 276 -2.37 5.56 0.18
C SER A 276 -1.45 6.31 -0.78
N CYS A 277 -0.20 6.58 -0.40
CA CYS A 277 0.79 7.16 -1.31
C CYS A 277 1.21 6.12 -2.36
N THR A 278 1.37 6.58 -3.60
CA THR A 278 1.80 5.74 -4.72
C THR A 278 3.01 6.34 -5.43
N THR A 279 3.78 5.50 -6.12
CA THR A 279 4.97 5.94 -6.86
C THR A 279 5.07 5.21 -8.19
N THR A 280 5.42 5.96 -9.25
CA THR A 280 5.97 5.41 -10.49
C THR A 280 7.46 5.78 -10.54
N ALA A 281 8.34 4.79 -10.41
CA ALA A 281 9.78 4.93 -10.52
C ALA A 281 10.23 4.69 -11.96
N VAL A 282 10.94 5.64 -12.55
CA VAL A 282 11.46 5.56 -13.92
C VAL A 282 12.98 5.38 -13.88
N GLU A 283 13.48 4.27 -14.38
CA GLU A 283 14.89 3.92 -14.38
C GLU A 283 15.33 3.38 -15.74
N ALA A 284 16.46 3.88 -16.25
CA ALA A 284 16.95 3.56 -17.57
C ALA A 284 17.80 2.28 -17.62
N ASP A 285 18.36 1.87 -16.50
CA ASP A 285 19.16 0.67 -16.35
C ASP A 285 18.28 -0.49 -15.90
N ALA A 286 18.32 -1.61 -16.63
CA ALA A 286 17.45 -2.75 -16.40
C ALA A 286 17.73 -3.45 -15.04
N ASP A 287 19.01 -3.55 -14.65
CA ASP A 287 19.38 -4.20 -13.39
C ASP A 287 18.94 -3.37 -12.19
N ARG A 288 19.04 -2.02 -12.31
CA ARG A 288 18.52 -1.09 -11.29
C ARG A 288 17.00 -1.12 -11.23
N ALA A 289 16.31 -1.14 -12.37
CA ALA A 289 14.86 -1.28 -12.42
C ALA A 289 14.38 -2.55 -11.71
N ALA A 290 15.02 -3.70 -11.96
CA ALA A 290 14.73 -4.95 -11.25
C ALA A 290 15.05 -4.84 -9.74
N ARG A 291 16.11 -4.13 -9.36
CA ARG A 291 16.51 -3.89 -7.97
C ARG A 291 15.49 -3.03 -7.23
N ILE A 292 14.91 -2.02 -7.87
CA ILE A 292 13.84 -1.20 -7.28
C ILE A 292 12.68 -2.08 -6.82
N SER A 293 12.24 -3.02 -7.64
CA SER A 293 11.14 -3.94 -7.28
C SER A 293 11.49 -4.82 -6.08
N ARG A 294 12.75 -5.32 -5.99
CA ARG A 294 13.19 -6.09 -4.83
C ARG A 294 13.22 -5.24 -3.56
N ASN A 295 13.80 -4.04 -3.64
CA ASN A 295 13.81 -3.09 -2.52
C ASN A 295 12.39 -2.72 -2.08
N ALA A 296 11.49 -2.44 -3.01
CA ALA A 296 10.10 -2.11 -2.70
C ALA A 296 9.41 -3.25 -1.93
N THR A 297 9.61 -4.50 -2.37
CA THR A 297 9.08 -5.68 -1.68
C THR A 297 9.71 -5.86 -0.30
N SER A 298 11.04 -5.77 -0.18
CA SER A 298 11.75 -5.95 1.08
C SER A 298 11.44 -4.86 2.12
N LEU A 299 11.03 -3.67 1.66
CA LEU A 299 10.70 -2.53 2.52
C LEU A 299 9.20 -2.28 2.69
N GLY A 300 8.35 -3.24 2.30
CA GLY A 300 6.92 -3.26 2.61
C GLY A 300 6.04 -2.40 1.70
N VAL A 301 6.52 -2.03 0.51
CA VAL A 301 5.75 -1.27 -0.49
C VAL A 301 5.76 -1.95 -1.86
N PRO A 302 5.33 -3.23 -1.96
CA PRO A 302 5.42 -4.02 -3.19
C PRO A 302 4.58 -3.45 -4.35
N GLY A 303 3.67 -2.52 -4.07
CA GLY A 303 2.85 -1.84 -5.07
C GLY A 303 3.55 -0.68 -5.79
N LEU A 304 4.86 -0.45 -5.57
CA LEU A 304 5.62 0.54 -6.31
C LEU A 304 5.72 0.13 -7.79
N GLU A 305 5.29 1.01 -8.69
CA GLU A 305 5.35 0.78 -10.12
C GLU A 305 6.74 1.13 -10.67
N VAL A 306 7.33 0.22 -11.45
CA VAL A 306 8.63 0.44 -12.09
C VAL A 306 8.47 0.50 -13.60
N VAL A 307 8.89 1.61 -14.19
CA VAL A 307 8.98 1.81 -15.63
C VAL A 307 10.43 1.77 -16.06
N HIS A 308 10.82 0.65 -16.70
CA HIS A 308 12.14 0.54 -17.32
C HIS A 308 12.15 1.36 -18.58
N GLY A 309 12.89 2.46 -18.57
CA GLY A 309 12.98 3.36 -19.70
C GLY A 309 13.68 4.67 -19.35
N ARG A 310 13.92 5.46 -20.39
CA ARG A 310 14.71 6.68 -20.29
C ARG A 310 13.81 7.91 -20.39
N ALA A 311 13.85 8.78 -19.37
CA ALA A 311 13.20 10.09 -19.43
C ALA A 311 13.85 10.98 -20.53
N PRO A 312 13.07 11.87 -21.22
CA PRO A 312 11.65 12.13 -20.97
C PRO A 312 10.70 11.12 -21.64
N GLY A 313 11.16 10.30 -22.61
CA GLY A 313 10.28 9.40 -23.38
C GLY A 313 9.45 8.43 -22.51
N ALA A 314 10.06 7.89 -21.44
CA ALA A 314 9.39 6.99 -20.51
C ALA A 314 8.36 7.68 -19.58
N LEU A 315 8.28 9.01 -19.58
CA LEU A 315 7.29 9.75 -18.80
C LEU A 315 5.96 9.90 -19.54
N ALA A 316 5.94 9.64 -20.86
CA ALA A 316 4.76 9.81 -21.69
C ALA A 316 3.66 8.80 -21.33
N GLY A 317 2.44 9.28 -21.11
CA GLY A 317 1.28 8.44 -20.79
C GLY A 317 1.19 7.97 -19.35
N LEU A 318 2.15 8.33 -18.49
CA LEU A 318 2.05 8.04 -17.06
C LEU A 318 0.94 8.87 -16.39
N ARG A 319 0.38 8.35 -15.30
CA ARG A 319 -0.56 9.10 -14.46
C ARG A 319 0.08 10.42 -14.00
N PRO A 320 -0.58 11.58 -14.18
CA PRO A 320 -0.04 12.86 -13.73
C PRO A 320 0.31 12.86 -12.22
N PRO A 321 1.52 13.34 -11.86
CA PRO A 321 2.00 13.28 -10.49
C PRO A 321 1.59 14.51 -9.66
N ASP A 322 1.46 14.31 -8.35
CA ASP A 322 1.31 15.36 -7.35
C ASP A 322 2.69 15.86 -6.87
N ALA A 323 3.69 14.99 -6.95
CA ALA A 323 5.08 15.31 -6.64
C ALA A 323 6.03 14.63 -7.63
N ILE A 324 7.20 15.24 -7.86
CA ILE A 324 8.26 14.68 -8.71
C ILE A 324 9.60 14.81 -8.00
N PHE A 325 10.35 13.73 -7.95
CA PHE A 325 11.76 13.74 -7.61
C PHE A 325 12.60 13.41 -8.85
N VAL A 326 13.65 14.20 -9.12
CA VAL A 326 14.62 13.92 -10.18
C VAL A 326 15.97 13.67 -9.54
N GLY A 327 16.33 12.39 -9.39
CA GLY A 327 17.59 11.93 -8.81
C GLY A 327 18.72 11.81 -9.84
N GLY A 328 18.38 11.68 -11.13
CA GLY A 328 19.34 11.55 -12.22
C GLY A 328 18.77 11.96 -13.57
N GLY A 329 19.65 12.36 -14.49
CA GLY A 329 19.28 12.70 -15.87
C GLY A 329 18.65 14.09 -16.07
N ALA A 330 18.67 14.96 -15.07
CA ALA A 330 18.07 16.30 -15.11
C ALA A 330 18.63 17.17 -16.28
N THR A 331 19.89 17.02 -16.62
CA THR A 331 20.57 17.76 -17.72
C THR A 331 20.16 17.27 -19.12
N ARG A 332 19.46 16.15 -19.22
CA ARG A 332 18.99 15.65 -20.50
C ARG A 332 17.87 16.56 -21.03
N TYR A 333 18.00 16.88 -22.33
CA TYR A 333 17.02 17.73 -23.01
C TYR A 333 15.59 17.24 -22.85
N GLY A 334 14.69 18.13 -22.44
CA GLY A 334 13.26 17.90 -22.29
C GLY A 334 12.82 17.20 -20.99
N VAL A 335 13.73 16.74 -20.11
CA VAL A 335 13.35 16.07 -18.85
C VAL A 335 12.64 17.03 -17.91
N ILE A 336 13.24 18.17 -17.62
CA ILE A 336 12.65 19.16 -16.71
C ILE A 336 11.36 19.75 -17.29
N ASP A 337 11.32 20.03 -18.58
CA ASP A 337 10.13 20.56 -19.25
C ASP A 337 8.96 19.55 -19.18
N ALA A 338 9.24 18.25 -19.39
CA ALA A 338 8.25 17.19 -19.25
C ALA A 338 7.74 17.08 -17.81
N CYS A 339 8.62 17.17 -16.82
CA CYS A 339 8.26 17.16 -15.40
C CYS A 339 7.37 18.38 -15.05
N LEU A 340 7.78 19.58 -15.43
CA LEU A 340 7.01 20.80 -15.18
C LEU A 340 5.63 20.77 -15.87
N THR A 341 5.56 20.21 -17.07
CA THR A 341 4.29 20.09 -17.81
C THR A 341 3.33 19.11 -17.15
N ALA A 342 3.83 17.95 -16.68
CA ALA A 342 3.02 16.89 -16.11
C ALA A 342 2.58 17.16 -14.65
N LEU A 343 3.34 17.98 -13.93
CA LEU A 343 3.11 18.29 -12.54
C LEU A 343 1.76 18.98 -12.34
N ARG A 344 0.93 18.46 -11.43
CA ARG A 344 -0.37 19.06 -11.11
C ARG A 344 -0.25 20.46 -10.48
N PRO A 345 -1.29 21.28 -10.52
CA PRO A 345 -1.36 22.52 -9.74
C PRO A 345 -1.12 22.24 -8.24
N ALA A 346 -0.35 23.10 -7.58
CA ALA A 346 0.15 22.94 -6.21
C ALA A 346 1.09 21.72 -6.01
N GLY A 347 1.51 21.05 -7.09
CA GLY A 347 2.46 19.95 -7.06
C GLY A 347 3.89 20.40 -6.72
N ARG A 348 4.72 19.48 -6.24
CA ARG A 348 6.09 19.75 -5.79
C ARG A 348 7.09 19.02 -6.67
N LEU A 349 8.13 19.74 -7.08
CA LEU A 349 9.28 19.21 -7.83
C LEU A 349 10.56 19.39 -7.01
N VAL A 350 11.29 18.32 -6.81
CA VAL A 350 12.64 18.37 -6.20
C VAL A 350 13.64 17.75 -7.15
N VAL A 351 14.73 18.46 -7.41
CA VAL A 351 15.82 18.03 -8.31
C VAL A 351 17.14 18.06 -7.56
N HIS A 352 17.87 16.94 -7.61
CA HIS A 352 19.21 16.84 -7.06
C HIS A 352 20.27 16.92 -8.15
N GLY A 353 21.36 17.64 -7.86
CA GLY A 353 22.52 17.78 -8.72
C GLY A 353 23.83 17.63 -7.97
N VAL A 354 24.76 16.84 -8.53
CA VAL A 354 26.09 16.58 -7.96
C VAL A 354 27.23 16.98 -8.92
N THR A 355 26.88 17.44 -10.12
CA THR A 355 27.86 17.88 -11.14
C THR A 355 27.69 19.37 -11.44
N LEU A 356 28.75 19.99 -11.93
CA LEU A 356 28.73 21.42 -12.29
C LEU A 356 27.65 21.72 -13.34
N GLU A 357 27.48 20.83 -14.32
CA GLU A 357 26.45 20.99 -15.38
C GLU A 357 25.05 21.00 -14.77
N THR A 358 24.79 20.11 -13.78
CA THR A 358 23.49 20.10 -13.08
C THR A 358 23.34 21.32 -12.18
N GLU A 359 24.38 21.74 -11.45
CA GLU A 359 24.34 22.96 -10.63
C GLU A 359 24.02 24.21 -11.49
N MET A 360 24.65 24.34 -12.66
CA MET A 360 24.37 25.44 -13.60
C MET A 360 22.91 25.40 -14.07
N LEU A 361 22.40 24.22 -14.40
CA LEU A 361 20.98 24.02 -14.74
C LEU A 361 20.06 24.47 -13.59
N LEU A 362 20.31 23.97 -12.37
CA LEU A 362 19.47 24.30 -11.22
C LEU A 362 19.50 25.78 -10.85
N GLY A 363 20.67 26.43 -10.97
CA GLY A 363 20.79 27.87 -10.79
C GLY A 363 20.02 28.68 -11.85
N ARG A 364 19.94 28.20 -13.09
CA ARG A 364 19.09 28.78 -14.13
C ARG A 364 17.62 28.61 -13.81
N LEU A 365 17.16 27.38 -13.52
CA LEU A 365 15.79 27.06 -13.17
C LEU A 365 15.28 27.86 -11.98
N TYR A 366 16.11 28.03 -10.96
CA TYR A 366 15.80 28.88 -9.83
C TYR A 366 15.54 30.34 -10.22
N ARG A 367 16.32 30.89 -11.16
CA ARG A 367 16.09 32.28 -11.65
C ARG A 367 14.86 32.39 -12.52
N GLU A 368 14.52 31.35 -13.28
CA GLU A 368 13.38 31.34 -14.20
C GLU A 368 12.05 31.07 -13.52
N HIS A 369 12.05 30.17 -12.52
CA HIS A 369 10.83 29.66 -11.89
C HIS A 369 10.72 29.99 -10.37
N GLY A 370 11.77 30.52 -9.77
CA GLY A 370 11.83 30.71 -8.32
C GLY A 370 12.00 29.41 -7.56
N GLY A 371 11.31 29.29 -6.42
CA GLY A 371 11.42 28.14 -5.52
C GLY A 371 12.56 28.28 -4.51
N GLU A 372 13.10 27.16 -4.06
CA GLU A 372 14.21 27.10 -3.10
C GLU A 372 15.42 26.42 -3.74
N LEU A 373 16.59 27.05 -3.66
CA LEU A 373 17.86 26.47 -4.07
C LEU A 373 18.76 26.28 -2.85
N THR A 374 19.02 25.03 -2.49
CA THR A 374 19.76 24.66 -1.28
C THR A 374 20.99 23.85 -1.63
N ARG A 375 22.06 24.01 -0.89
CA ARG A 375 23.26 23.19 -0.98
C ARG A 375 23.41 22.38 0.30
N VAL A 376 23.48 21.05 0.17
CA VAL A 376 23.52 20.11 1.30
C VAL A 376 24.87 19.42 1.30
N SER A 377 25.65 19.62 2.37
CA SER A 377 26.92 18.94 2.63
C SER A 377 26.80 18.10 3.89
N VAL A 378 27.25 16.86 3.81
CA VAL A 378 27.23 15.90 4.92
C VAL A 378 28.62 15.34 5.10
N GLU A 379 29.06 15.26 6.34
CA GLU A 379 30.34 14.63 6.70
C GLU A 379 30.04 13.52 7.72
N THR A 380 30.71 12.38 7.56
CA THR A 380 30.60 11.25 8.48
C THR A 380 31.95 10.94 9.10
N SER A 381 31.98 10.53 10.36
CA SER A 381 33.21 10.11 11.00
C SER A 381 33.67 8.78 10.40
N ALA A 382 34.99 8.70 10.12
CA ALA A 382 35.60 7.49 9.58
C ALA A 382 37.02 7.33 10.16
N PRO A 383 37.58 6.10 10.20
CA PRO A 383 38.95 5.86 10.62
C PRO A 383 39.98 6.61 9.72
N VAL A 384 40.93 7.27 10.34
CA VAL A 384 42.12 7.87 9.71
C VAL A 384 43.33 7.33 10.42
N GLY A 385 43.87 6.21 9.96
CA GLY A 385 44.93 5.48 10.68
C GLY A 385 44.42 5.00 12.06
N ALA A 386 45.10 5.40 13.13
CA ALA A 386 44.71 5.12 14.52
C ALA A 386 43.71 6.12 15.11
N PHE A 387 43.33 7.12 14.36
CA PHE A 387 42.44 8.20 14.81
C PHE A 387 41.08 8.15 14.06
N THR A 388 40.16 9.00 14.45
CA THR A 388 38.88 9.24 13.77
C THR A 388 38.89 10.64 13.18
N GLY A 389 38.47 10.77 11.93
CA GLY A 389 38.34 12.04 11.23
C GLY A 389 36.99 12.19 10.53
N TRP A 390 36.75 13.31 9.91
CA TRP A 390 35.60 13.58 9.09
C TRP A 390 35.85 13.24 7.62
N THR A 391 34.94 12.50 7.00
CA THR A 391 34.97 12.21 5.57
C THR A 391 33.79 12.90 4.91
N PRO A 392 33.99 13.90 4.05
CA PRO A 392 32.91 14.59 3.36
C PRO A 392 32.30 13.70 2.29
N ALA A 393 30.97 13.66 2.28
CA ALA A 393 30.22 13.16 1.14
C ALA A 393 30.24 14.21 0.01
N ARG A 394 29.90 13.76 -1.21
CA ARG A 394 29.75 14.70 -2.33
C ARG A 394 28.57 15.65 -2.02
N THR A 395 28.87 16.96 -2.04
CA THR A 395 27.84 17.99 -1.85
C THR A 395 26.76 17.90 -2.94
N VAL A 396 25.52 18.04 -2.55
CA VAL A 396 24.35 18.04 -3.46
C VAL A 396 23.74 19.43 -3.51
N THR A 397 23.53 19.95 -4.72
CA THR A 397 22.67 21.10 -4.94
C THR A 397 21.25 20.60 -5.16
N GLN A 398 20.31 21.11 -4.38
CA GLN A 398 18.89 20.76 -4.41
C GLN A 398 18.08 21.98 -4.82
N TRP A 399 17.26 21.82 -5.85
CA TRP A 399 16.25 22.80 -6.22
C TRP A 399 14.87 22.23 -5.94
N ALA A 400 14.04 22.98 -5.21
CA ALA A 400 12.68 22.62 -4.87
C ALA A 400 11.73 23.71 -5.36
N LEU A 401 10.63 23.30 -6.00
CA LEU A 401 9.59 24.17 -6.54
C LEU A 401 8.22 23.64 -6.13
N THR A 402 7.32 24.52 -5.70
CA THR A 402 5.87 24.27 -5.64
C THR A 402 5.22 25.09 -6.79
N ARG A 403 4.43 24.40 -7.63
CA ARG A 403 3.80 25.00 -8.82
C ARG A 403 2.53 25.73 -8.46
#